data_0742c0b404d269143c32837b8bbbac84
#
_entry.id   0742c0b404d269143c32837b8bbbac84
#
_cell.length_a   1.000
_cell.length_b   1.000
_cell.length_c   1.000
_cell.angle_alpha   90.00
_cell.angle_beta   90.00
_cell.angle_gamma   90.00
#
_symmetry.space_group_name_H-M   'P 1'
#
loop_
_entity.id
_entity.type
_entity.pdbx_description
1 polymer ?
#
loop_
_entity_poly.entity_id
_entity_poly.type
_entity_poly.pdbx_seq_one_letter_code
_entity_poly.pdbx_strand_id
1 'polypeptide(L)'
;MPADSMQGTRGPATADPGNNPNTLSHRVAIVLDGAIFACFCGIAVLAPHNVHWAFVLFLVALCIWTLRLLAGKKFEPQPFMLPALIFLALATIATALSYAPALSRDRLGWFTLLALAVVTAQNVSSVKQVKILVLLLLASTTVSVARTGWQYVHGIGTELVTIAPDSTLYHRGLRSGDIVQAINGHPTRTPQQWSAALQATQADKTLAVRFARDAPLQIYTWEVDGNDFRQWLSQPGNIVQRGRPPRAQGHFYHYIPYAGMLLQVGLLTFGLLVSTWKQWSAARWVLIMIFLGIAAALLATVTRTYMAALLLGCAFILWLTQKRIRTAAILALLLSFIVGTVWIEHQRQMGWLALTDAGSEYRWLMWKDAPRLIAQHPMFGMGLDSEFLRGEQWNLAAYKKFPLRSHFHSTFIELAVDCGLPCLAAWIWLMAAYLIFLGRHWKQAEHWDSAPRGVFLGIFGGAIAFIMSSLVHYTQGDAEVMLLIWLFMGIAIALVRILASSAKRLEKAA
;
A
#
# COMPACT_ATOMS: atom_id res chain seq x y z
N MET A 1 4.34 -64.31 57.90
CA MET A 1 3.10 -64.10 57.12
C MET A 1 3.30 -62.81 56.34
N PRO A 2 3.31 -62.87 55.01
CA PRO A 2 3.62 -61.72 54.15
C PRO A 2 2.36 -60.91 53.82
N ALA A 3 2.54 -59.57 53.72
CA ALA A 3 1.51 -58.64 53.28
C ALA A 3 1.54 -58.52 51.77
N ASP A 4 0.37 -58.65 51.17
CA ASP A 4 0.09 -58.61 49.73
C ASP A 4 0.35 -57.22 49.15
N SER A 5 1.12 -57.19 48.06
CA SER A 5 1.34 -56.05 47.17
C SER A 5 0.16 -55.94 46.19
N MET A 6 -0.73 -54.93 46.32
CA MET A 6 -1.65 -54.55 45.28
C MET A 6 -0.92 -53.76 44.20
N GLN A 7 -0.63 -54.43 43.11
CA GLN A 7 -0.31 -53.78 41.82
C GLN A 7 -1.56 -53.22 41.18
N GLY A 8 -1.72 -51.88 41.23
CA GLY A 8 -2.72 -51.17 40.46
C GLY A 8 -2.33 -51.18 38.96
N THR A 9 -3.02 -51.96 38.17
CA THR A 9 -2.96 -51.94 36.70
C THR A 9 -3.51 -50.59 36.20
N ARG A 10 -2.63 -49.71 35.77
CA ARG A 10 -3.03 -48.54 34.96
C ARG A 10 -3.56 -49.05 33.63
N GLY A 11 -4.86 -48.96 33.42
CA GLY A 11 -5.49 -49.19 32.13
C GLY A 11 -4.92 -48.27 31.06
N PRO A 12 -4.90 -48.69 29.79
CA PRO A 12 -4.39 -47.89 28.69
C PRO A 12 -5.17 -46.56 28.62
N ALA A 13 -4.46 -45.44 28.60
CA ALA A 13 -5.06 -44.12 28.39
C ALA A 13 -5.93 -44.18 27.13
N THR A 14 -7.21 -43.98 27.28
CA THR A 14 -8.17 -43.91 26.18
C THR A 14 -7.73 -42.76 25.28
N ALA A 15 -7.25 -43.09 24.10
CA ALA A 15 -6.95 -42.11 23.05
C ALA A 15 -8.23 -41.33 22.75
N ASP A 16 -8.17 -40.01 22.82
CA ASP A 16 -9.28 -39.12 22.48
C ASP A 16 -9.73 -39.43 21.03
N PRO A 17 -10.97 -39.90 20.79
CA PRO A 17 -11.45 -40.34 19.50
C PRO A 17 -11.49 -39.19 18.47
N GLY A 18 -11.32 -37.93 18.88
CA GLY A 18 -11.29 -36.75 18.02
C GLY A 18 -9.94 -36.49 17.31
N ASN A 19 -8.87 -37.18 17.68
CA ASN A 19 -7.51 -36.90 17.19
C ASN A 19 -6.93 -37.98 16.26
N ASN A 20 -7.79 -38.79 15.61
CA ASN A 20 -7.31 -39.75 14.61
C ASN A 20 -7.01 -39.04 13.28
N PRO A 21 -5.73 -39.02 12.79
CA PRO A 21 -5.34 -38.33 11.58
C PRO A 21 -6.03 -38.82 10.29
N ASN A 22 -6.75 -39.95 10.36
CA ASN A 22 -7.43 -40.55 9.22
C ASN A 22 -8.94 -40.22 9.16
N THR A 23 -9.48 -39.40 10.07
CA THR A 23 -10.90 -39.02 10.02
C THR A 23 -11.15 -38.04 8.85
N LEU A 24 -12.30 -38.19 8.17
CA LEU A 24 -12.73 -37.32 7.08
C LEU A 24 -12.69 -35.83 7.48
N SER A 25 -13.11 -35.53 8.72
CA SER A 25 -13.07 -34.18 9.29
C SER A 25 -11.65 -33.60 9.36
N HIS A 26 -10.63 -34.40 9.70
CA HIS A 26 -9.23 -33.98 9.75
C HIS A 26 -8.67 -33.69 8.36
N ARG A 27 -8.98 -34.53 7.35
CA ARG A 27 -8.58 -34.29 5.95
C ARG A 27 -9.20 -33.02 5.37
N VAL A 28 -10.50 -32.81 5.61
CA VAL A 28 -11.19 -31.60 5.19
C VAL A 28 -10.56 -30.36 5.84
N ALA A 29 -10.21 -30.43 7.12
CA ALA A 29 -9.54 -29.37 7.85
C ALA A 29 -8.20 -28.97 7.20
N ILE A 30 -7.36 -29.93 6.83
CA ILE A 30 -6.07 -29.70 6.17
C ILE A 30 -6.27 -29.04 4.80
N VAL A 31 -7.24 -29.49 4.01
CA VAL A 31 -7.55 -28.91 2.68
C VAL A 31 -8.00 -27.48 2.82
N LEU A 32 -8.90 -27.16 3.76
CA LEU A 32 -9.38 -25.79 3.98
C LEU A 32 -8.27 -24.85 4.49
N ASP A 33 -7.43 -25.30 5.42
CA ASP A 33 -6.29 -24.52 5.90
C ASP A 33 -5.26 -24.29 4.76
N GLY A 34 -5.05 -25.28 3.87
CA GLY A 34 -4.25 -25.16 2.66
C GLY A 34 -4.82 -24.15 1.67
N ALA A 35 -6.14 -24.16 1.46
CA ALA A 35 -6.83 -23.21 0.58
C ALA A 35 -6.74 -21.76 1.11
N ILE A 36 -6.90 -21.54 2.42
CA ILE A 36 -6.68 -20.22 3.03
C ILE A 36 -5.25 -19.74 2.77
N PHE A 37 -4.27 -20.62 2.97
CA PHE A 37 -2.87 -20.25 2.73
C PHE A 37 -2.60 -19.95 1.24
N ALA A 38 -3.20 -20.68 0.31
CA ALA A 38 -3.12 -20.41 -1.12
C ALA A 38 -3.71 -19.02 -1.46
N CYS A 39 -4.83 -18.63 -0.83
CA CYS A 39 -5.36 -17.26 -0.96
C CYS A 39 -4.37 -16.22 -0.47
N PHE A 40 -3.69 -16.43 0.67
CA PHE A 40 -2.65 -15.50 1.14
C PHE A 40 -1.46 -15.41 0.17
N CYS A 41 -1.04 -16.52 -0.45
CA CYS A 41 -0.03 -16.50 -1.49
C CYS A 41 -0.49 -15.66 -2.70
N GLY A 42 -1.73 -15.84 -3.14
CA GLY A 42 -2.34 -15.03 -4.20
C GLY A 42 -2.42 -13.55 -3.82
N ILE A 43 -2.81 -13.22 -2.60
CA ILE A 43 -2.81 -11.84 -2.08
C ILE A 43 -1.40 -11.24 -2.14
N ALA A 44 -0.38 -11.96 -1.68
CA ALA A 44 1.01 -11.48 -1.70
C ALA A 44 1.52 -11.21 -3.13
N VAL A 45 1.08 -12.00 -4.11
CA VAL A 45 1.42 -11.79 -5.53
C VAL A 45 0.62 -10.64 -6.14
N LEU A 46 -0.66 -10.49 -5.81
CA LEU A 46 -1.54 -9.52 -6.45
C LEU A 46 -1.47 -8.12 -5.82
N ALA A 47 -1.09 -8.02 -4.54
CA ALA A 47 -1.03 -6.74 -3.83
C ALA A 47 -0.24 -5.64 -4.58
N PRO A 48 0.93 -5.91 -5.21
CA PRO A 48 1.66 -4.91 -5.98
C PRO A 48 1.08 -4.59 -7.37
N HIS A 49 0.00 -5.23 -7.79
CA HIS A 49 -0.53 -5.14 -9.16
C HIS A 49 -2.00 -4.81 -9.25
N ASN A 50 -2.84 -5.47 -8.43
CA ASN A 50 -4.29 -5.35 -8.52
C ASN A 50 -4.96 -5.63 -7.17
N VAL A 51 -5.34 -4.56 -6.48
CA VAL A 51 -5.98 -4.65 -5.17
C VAL A 51 -7.36 -5.31 -5.23
N HIS A 52 -8.11 -5.15 -6.31
CA HIS A 52 -9.46 -5.73 -6.43
C HIS A 52 -9.40 -7.25 -6.41
N TRP A 53 -8.51 -7.86 -7.21
CA TRP A 53 -8.33 -9.32 -7.18
C TRP A 53 -7.73 -9.81 -5.86
N ALA A 54 -6.83 -9.04 -5.24
CA ALA A 54 -6.34 -9.34 -3.89
C ALA A 54 -7.48 -9.30 -2.86
N PHE A 55 -8.41 -8.35 -2.98
CA PHE A 55 -9.60 -8.25 -2.14
C PHE A 55 -10.56 -9.44 -2.35
N VAL A 56 -10.77 -9.87 -3.59
CA VAL A 56 -11.57 -11.08 -3.88
C VAL A 56 -10.96 -12.30 -3.18
N LEU A 57 -9.65 -12.51 -3.29
CA LEU A 57 -8.98 -13.61 -2.59
C LEU A 57 -9.07 -13.48 -1.07
N PHE A 58 -9.03 -12.28 -0.53
CA PHE A 58 -9.30 -12.05 0.90
C PHE A 58 -10.72 -12.48 1.29
N LEU A 59 -11.74 -12.12 0.52
CA LEU A 59 -13.12 -12.54 0.79
C LEU A 59 -13.27 -14.06 0.73
N VAL A 60 -12.64 -14.72 -0.25
CA VAL A 60 -12.61 -16.19 -0.33
C VAL A 60 -11.94 -16.79 0.91
N ALA A 61 -10.78 -16.25 1.32
CA ALA A 61 -10.10 -16.71 2.54
C ALA A 61 -10.95 -16.51 3.79
N LEU A 62 -11.66 -15.38 3.89
CA LEU A 62 -12.59 -15.06 5.00
C LEU A 62 -13.75 -16.05 5.04
N CYS A 63 -14.37 -16.37 3.90
CA CYS A 63 -15.44 -17.37 3.81
C CYS A 63 -14.96 -18.76 4.23
N ILE A 64 -13.80 -19.21 3.70
CA ILE A 64 -13.24 -20.53 4.07
C ILE A 64 -12.88 -20.56 5.56
N TRP A 65 -12.32 -19.49 6.10
CA TRP A 65 -12.00 -19.40 7.52
C TRP A 65 -13.25 -19.42 8.39
N THR A 66 -14.33 -18.75 7.99
CA THR A 66 -15.65 -18.82 8.68
C THR A 66 -16.17 -20.25 8.70
N LEU A 67 -16.11 -20.97 7.58
CA LEU A 67 -16.45 -22.39 7.52
C LEU A 67 -15.58 -23.24 8.46
N ARG A 68 -14.28 -22.91 8.58
CA ARG A 68 -13.38 -23.60 9.52
C ARG A 68 -13.75 -23.34 10.99
N LEU A 69 -14.22 -22.13 11.33
CA LEU A 69 -14.72 -21.81 12.68
C LEU A 69 -16.00 -22.63 12.98
N LEU A 70 -16.93 -22.67 12.03
CA LEU A 70 -18.15 -23.47 12.14
C LEU A 70 -17.84 -24.97 12.25
N ALA A 71 -16.77 -25.44 11.62
CA ALA A 71 -16.25 -26.81 11.71
C ALA A 71 -15.43 -27.08 12.98
N GLY A 72 -15.48 -26.20 13.98
CA GLY A 72 -14.88 -26.42 15.31
C GLY A 72 -13.44 -25.85 15.48
N LYS A 73 -12.89 -25.09 14.54
CA LYS A 73 -11.63 -24.37 14.79
C LYS A 73 -11.85 -23.31 15.87
N LYS A 74 -11.03 -23.34 16.91
CA LYS A 74 -11.13 -22.37 17.99
C LYS A 74 -10.75 -20.98 17.51
N PHE A 75 -11.57 -20.01 17.87
CA PHE A 75 -11.28 -18.60 17.68
C PHE A 75 -10.36 -18.08 18.80
N GLU A 76 -9.26 -17.44 18.45
CA GLU A 76 -8.33 -16.82 19.40
C GLU A 76 -8.48 -15.29 19.30
N PRO A 77 -8.98 -14.58 20.34
CA PRO A 77 -9.06 -13.12 20.34
C PRO A 77 -7.69 -12.49 20.14
N GLN A 78 -7.64 -11.44 19.30
CA GLN A 78 -6.40 -10.72 19.01
C GLN A 78 -6.28 -9.47 19.89
N PRO A 79 -5.06 -9.00 20.23
CA PRO A 79 -4.85 -7.88 21.16
C PRO A 79 -5.51 -6.57 20.73
N PHE A 80 -5.75 -6.40 19.42
CA PHE A 80 -6.34 -5.19 18.81
C PHE A 80 -7.85 -5.32 18.52
N MET A 81 -8.48 -6.45 18.86
CA MET A 81 -9.84 -6.77 18.40
C MET A 81 -10.90 -5.80 18.92
N LEU A 82 -10.83 -5.44 20.20
CA LEU A 82 -11.81 -4.52 20.78
C LEU A 82 -11.80 -3.13 20.10
N PRO A 83 -10.66 -2.44 19.99
CA PRO A 83 -10.63 -1.16 19.25
C PRO A 83 -10.99 -1.31 17.78
N ALA A 84 -10.66 -2.45 17.13
CA ALA A 84 -11.03 -2.72 15.76
C ALA A 84 -12.56 -2.84 15.57
N LEU A 85 -13.24 -3.56 16.46
CA LEU A 85 -14.71 -3.70 16.43
C LEU A 85 -15.40 -2.38 16.69
N ILE A 86 -14.92 -1.59 17.67
CA ILE A 86 -15.46 -0.25 17.95
C ILE A 86 -15.28 0.67 16.76
N PHE A 87 -14.09 0.68 16.14
CA PHE A 87 -13.81 1.46 14.94
C PHE A 87 -14.76 1.11 13.80
N LEU A 88 -14.93 -0.18 13.49
CA LEU A 88 -15.84 -0.64 12.43
C LEU A 88 -17.30 -0.32 12.74
N ALA A 89 -17.74 -0.47 13.99
CA ALA A 89 -19.10 -0.13 14.39
C ALA A 89 -19.38 1.35 14.21
N LEU A 90 -18.47 2.23 14.65
CA LEU A 90 -18.61 3.68 14.51
C LEU A 90 -18.57 4.12 13.04
N ALA A 91 -17.68 3.55 12.22
CA ALA A 91 -17.65 3.79 10.78
C ALA A 91 -18.95 3.33 10.08
N THR A 92 -19.53 2.21 10.53
CA THR A 92 -20.82 1.72 10.01
C THR A 92 -21.97 2.67 10.38
N ILE A 93 -22.00 3.17 11.61
CA ILE A 93 -22.98 4.15 12.04
C ILE A 93 -22.83 5.45 11.24
N ALA A 94 -21.60 5.95 11.08
CA ALA A 94 -21.30 7.14 10.27
C ALA A 94 -21.78 6.97 8.82
N THR A 95 -21.58 5.78 8.24
CA THR A 95 -22.07 5.44 6.89
C THR A 95 -23.59 5.45 6.80
N ALA A 96 -24.29 4.92 7.82
CA ALA A 96 -25.76 4.90 7.88
C ALA A 96 -26.36 6.30 7.99
N LEU A 97 -25.65 7.22 8.68
CA LEU A 97 -26.05 8.62 8.89
C LEU A 97 -25.47 9.58 7.85
N SER A 98 -24.81 9.07 6.81
CA SER A 98 -24.08 9.83 5.80
C SER A 98 -24.94 10.74 4.96
N TYR A 99 -24.40 11.90 4.58
CA TYR A 99 -24.95 12.80 3.56
C TYR A 99 -24.83 12.24 2.12
N ALA A 100 -24.00 11.20 1.91
CA ALA A 100 -23.85 10.51 0.63
C ALA A 100 -23.83 8.97 0.84
N PRO A 101 -24.97 8.33 1.25
CA PRO A 101 -24.98 6.95 1.75
C PRO A 101 -24.47 5.90 0.76
N ALA A 102 -24.71 6.09 -0.56
CA ALA A 102 -24.25 5.15 -1.59
C ALA A 102 -22.71 5.15 -1.66
N LEU A 103 -22.10 6.34 -1.74
CA LEU A 103 -20.64 6.50 -1.79
C LEU A 103 -19.97 5.98 -0.51
N SER A 104 -20.51 6.35 0.66
CA SER A 104 -19.98 5.92 1.95
C SER A 104 -20.05 4.40 2.14
N ARG A 105 -21.08 3.73 1.61
CA ARG A 105 -21.21 2.27 1.66
C ARG A 105 -20.14 1.59 0.82
N ASP A 106 -19.87 2.09 -0.39
CA ASP A 106 -18.82 1.57 -1.26
C ASP A 106 -17.45 1.71 -0.58
N ARG A 107 -17.22 2.84 0.08
CA ARG A 107 -15.98 3.10 0.83
C ARG A 107 -15.86 2.20 2.06
N LEU A 108 -16.93 2.02 2.83
CA LEU A 108 -16.96 1.14 4.01
C LEU A 108 -16.59 -0.31 3.67
N GLY A 109 -16.90 -0.76 2.45
CA GLY A 109 -16.53 -2.08 1.97
C GLY A 109 -15.02 -2.36 2.11
N TRP A 110 -14.18 -1.38 1.87
CA TRP A 110 -12.72 -1.52 2.01
C TRP A 110 -12.26 -1.60 3.47
N PHE A 111 -13.01 -1.08 4.43
CA PHE A 111 -12.68 -1.19 5.86
C PHE A 111 -12.76 -2.64 6.35
N THR A 112 -13.50 -3.51 5.65
CA THR A 112 -13.55 -4.96 5.95
C THR A 112 -12.17 -5.63 5.81
N LEU A 113 -11.22 -5.03 5.06
CA LEU A 113 -9.83 -5.49 4.98
C LEU A 113 -9.15 -5.63 6.35
N LEU A 114 -9.62 -4.92 7.38
CA LEU A 114 -9.14 -5.09 8.75
C LEU A 114 -9.25 -6.54 9.24
N ALA A 115 -10.27 -7.27 8.79
CA ALA A 115 -10.41 -8.69 9.11
C ALA A 115 -9.27 -9.56 8.56
N LEU A 116 -8.54 -9.10 7.51
CA LEU A 116 -7.35 -9.79 7.00
C LEU A 116 -6.28 -9.97 8.08
N ALA A 117 -6.12 -8.99 8.99
CA ALA A 117 -5.17 -9.12 10.10
C ALA A 117 -5.55 -10.30 11.02
N VAL A 118 -6.84 -10.46 11.33
CA VAL A 118 -7.35 -11.56 12.17
C VAL A 118 -7.19 -12.90 11.46
N VAL A 119 -7.65 -12.98 10.20
CA VAL A 119 -7.59 -14.22 9.40
C VAL A 119 -6.13 -14.68 9.23
N THR A 120 -5.22 -13.74 8.93
CA THR A 120 -3.79 -14.03 8.79
C THR A 120 -3.17 -14.48 10.12
N ALA A 121 -3.44 -13.76 11.22
CA ALA A 121 -2.92 -14.10 12.54
C ALA A 121 -3.33 -15.51 12.98
N GLN A 122 -4.53 -15.98 12.63
CA GLN A 122 -5.05 -17.29 13.04
C GLN A 122 -4.68 -18.44 12.09
N ASN A 123 -4.36 -18.17 10.83
CA ASN A 123 -4.14 -19.22 9.83
C ASN A 123 -2.69 -19.38 9.38
N VAL A 124 -1.83 -18.39 9.57
CA VAL A 124 -0.38 -18.57 9.39
C VAL A 124 0.17 -19.32 10.59
N SER A 125 0.63 -20.56 10.37
CA SER A 125 0.98 -21.52 11.44
C SER A 125 2.47 -21.86 11.53
N SER A 126 3.28 -21.40 10.58
CA SER A 126 4.73 -21.72 10.56
C SER A 126 5.58 -20.57 9.99
N VAL A 127 6.83 -20.49 10.45
CA VAL A 127 7.84 -19.56 9.92
C VAL A 127 8.07 -19.81 8.42
N LYS A 128 7.93 -21.07 7.94
CA LYS A 128 8.04 -21.41 6.52
C LYS A 128 6.97 -20.69 5.69
N GLN A 129 5.72 -20.68 6.16
CA GLN A 129 4.64 -19.96 5.49
C GLN A 129 4.92 -18.46 5.43
N VAL A 130 5.39 -17.84 6.52
CA VAL A 130 5.79 -16.42 6.52
C VAL A 130 6.89 -16.15 5.49
N LYS A 131 7.93 -17.00 5.43
CA LYS A 131 9.00 -16.88 4.42
C LYS A 131 8.45 -16.94 2.99
N ILE A 132 7.50 -17.85 2.71
CA ILE A 132 6.87 -17.97 1.40
C ILE A 132 6.11 -16.69 1.04
N LEU A 133 5.26 -16.18 1.94
CA LEU A 133 4.50 -14.95 1.70
C LEU A 133 5.41 -13.76 1.42
N VAL A 134 6.46 -13.60 2.22
CA VAL A 134 7.44 -12.53 2.05
C VAL A 134 8.19 -12.66 0.71
N LEU A 135 8.64 -13.87 0.34
CA LEU A 135 9.32 -14.11 -0.95
C LEU A 135 8.41 -13.79 -2.14
N LEU A 136 7.15 -14.23 -2.10
CA LEU A 136 6.17 -13.94 -3.15
C LEU A 136 5.92 -12.44 -3.28
N LEU A 137 5.76 -11.74 -2.15
CA LEU A 137 5.54 -10.29 -2.14
C LEU A 137 6.77 -9.54 -2.69
N LEU A 138 7.99 -9.91 -2.29
CA LEU A 138 9.22 -9.28 -2.78
C LEU A 138 9.42 -9.53 -4.27
N ALA A 139 9.21 -10.76 -4.74
CA ALA A 139 9.32 -11.11 -6.16
C ALA A 139 8.30 -10.33 -6.99
N SER A 140 7.05 -10.28 -6.53
CA SER A 140 5.97 -9.56 -7.20
C SER A 140 6.22 -8.04 -7.22
N THR A 141 6.69 -7.46 -6.11
CA THR A 141 7.07 -6.04 -6.06
C THR A 141 8.22 -5.74 -6.99
N THR A 142 9.20 -6.66 -7.12
CA THR A 142 10.32 -6.50 -8.06
C THR A 142 9.84 -6.40 -9.50
N VAL A 143 8.81 -7.17 -9.89
CA VAL A 143 8.18 -7.06 -11.22
C VAL A 143 7.55 -5.67 -11.41
N SER A 144 6.83 -5.15 -10.40
CA SER A 144 6.25 -3.81 -10.46
C SER A 144 7.32 -2.70 -10.57
N VAL A 145 8.42 -2.83 -9.83
CA VAL A 145 9.59 -1.93 -9.91
C VAL A 145 10.27 -2.02 -11.28
N ALA A 146 10.48 -3.22 -11.80
CA ALA A 146 11.06 -3.44 -13.12
C ALA A 146 10.21 -2.80 -14.23
N ARG A 147 8.88 -2.91 -14.14
CA ARG A 147 7.96 -2.20 -15.05
C ARG A 147 8.14 -0.68 -14.97
N THR A 148 8.26 -0.13 -13.77
CA THR A 148 8.53 1.30 -13.59
C THR A 148 9.83 1.70 -14.28
N GLY A 149 10.92 0.98 -14.03
CA GLY A 149 12.20 1.21 -14.71
C GLY A 149 12.08 1.11 -16.23
N TRP A 150 11.38 0.11 -16.74
CA TRP A 150 11.09 -0.05 -18.16
C TRP A 150 10.39 1.18 -18.76
N GLN A 151 9.33 1.70 -18.08
CA GLN A 151 8.59 2.88 -18.52
C GLN A 151 9.47 4.14 -18.58
N TYR A 152 10.41 4.29 -17.63
CA TYR A 152 11.34 5.42 -17.62
C TYR A 152 12.44 5.31 -18.70
N VAL A 153 12.92 4.12 -19.00
CA VAL A 153 13.94 3.88 -20.03
C VAL A 153 13.34 3.98 -21.43
N HIS A 154 12.21 3.31 -21.68
CA HIS A 154 11.62 3.17 -23.03
C HIS A 154 10.53 4.20 -23.33
N GLY A 155 10.03 4.92 -22.30
CA GLY A 155 8.87 5.79 -22.41
C GLY A 155 7.54 5.04 -22.46
N ILE A 156 6.46 5.81 -22.40
CA ILE A 156 5.07 5.31 -22.50
C ILE A 156 4.36 5.78 -23.77
N GLY A 157 5.00 6.65 -24.55
CA GLY A 157 4.49 7.27 -25.75
C GLY A 157 5.45 8.32 -26.29
N THR A 158 4.95 9.17 -27.17
CA THR A 158 5.67 10.34 -27.71
C THR A 158 5.08 11.62 -27.11
N GLU A 159 5.89 12.39 -26.42
CA GLU A 159 5.50 13.65 -25.79
C GLU A 159 5.50 14.80 -26.82
N LEU A 160 4.46 15.59 -26.81
CA LEU A 160 4.31 16.84 -27.56
C LEU A 160 4.89 17.98 -26.71
N VAL A 161 6.13 18.40 -26.98
CA VAL A 161 6.85 19.31 -26.09
C VAL A 161 6.21 20.69 -26.08
N THR A 162 5.83 21.22 -27.27
CA THR A 162 5.32 22.58 -27.39
C THR A 162 4.03 22.58 -28.20
N ILE A 163 2.92 22.97 -27.58
CA ILE A 163 1.66 23.30 -28.28
C ILE A 163 1.33 24.76 -27.93
N ALA A 164 1.38 25.65 -28.93
CA ALA A 164 1.06 27.04 -28.72
C ALA A 164 -0.41 27.23 -28.34
N PRO A 165 -0.73 28.15 -27.41
CA PRO A 165 -2.13 28.37 -26.97
C PRO A 165 -3.07 28.85 -28.06
N ASP A 166 -2.57 29.46 -29.14
CA ASP A 166 -3.28 29.93 -30.31
C ASP A 166 -3.41 28.87 -31.41
N SER A 167 -2.81 27.68 -31.23
CA SER A 167 -2.88 26.60 -32.23
C SER A 167 -4.27 25.92 -32.25
N THR A 168 -4.67 25.42 -33.42
CA THR A 168 -5.88 24.62 -33.60
C THR A 168 -5.88 23.39 -32.70
N LEU A 169 -4.73 22.75 -32.50
CA LEU A 169 -4.59 21.58 -31.60
C LEU A 169 -4.85 21.95 -30.14
N TYR A 170 -4.42 23.14 -29.69
CA TYR A 170 -4.73 23.63 -28.35
C TYR A 170 -6.24 23.83 -28.17
N HIS A 171 -6.90 24.46 -29.14
CA HIS A 171 -8.35 24.65 -29.13
C HIS A 171 -9.13 23.33 -29.21
N ARG A 172 -8.56 22.30 -29.83
CA ARG A 172 -9.07 20.92 -29.82
C ARG A 172 -8.73 20.15 -28.55
N GLY A 173 -7.98 20.76 -27.63
CA GLY A 173 -7.76 20.26 -26.29
C GLY A 173 -6.41 19.59 -26.02
N LEU A 174 -5.52 19.43 -27.02
CA LEU A 174 -4.15 18.98 -26.78
C LEU A 174 -3.33 20.05 -26.05
N ARG A 175 -2.37 19.65 -25.25
CA ARG A 175 -1.53 20.55 -24.46
C ARG A 175 -0.07 20.14 -24.58
N SER A 176 0.82 21.09 -24.32
CA SER A 176 2.25 20.81 -24.12
C SER A 176 2.41 19.82 -22.98
N GLY A 177 3.28 18.83 -23.18
CA GLY A 177 3.49 17.74 -22.23
C GLY A 177 2.55 16.54 -22.39
N ASP A 178 1.57 16.58 -23.29
CA ASP A 178 0.73 15.41 -23.59
C ASP A 178 1.60 14.30 -24.20
N ILE A 179 1.41 13.07 -23.71
CA ILE A 179 2.15 11.89 -24.17
C ILE A 179 1.24 11.05 -25.05
N VAL A 180 1.40 11.18 -26.37
CA VAL A 180 0.65 10.39 -27.35
C VAL A 180 1.06 8.93 -27.28
N GLN A 181 0.11 8.04 -27.03
CA GLN A 181 0.32 6.60 -26.92
C GLN A 181 -0.06 5.82 -28.17
N ALA A 182 -1.06 6.34 -28.91
CA ALA A 182 -1.52 5.76 -30.17
C ALA A 182 -2.24 6.79 -31.02
N ILE A 183 -2.18 6.63 -32.37
CA ILE A 183 -2.94 7.39 -33.37
C ILE A 183 -3.74 6.37 -34.18
N ASN A 184 -5.08 6.47 -34.20
CA ASN A 184 -5.98 5.51 -34.84
C ASN A 184 -5.66 4.03 -34.44
N GLY A 185 -5.27 3.80 -33.17
CA GLY A 185 -4.89 2.49 -32.66
C GLY A 185 -3.43 2.08 -32.94
N HIS A 186 -2.70 2.78 -33.82
CA HIS A 186 -1.29 2.52 -34.07
C HIS A 186 -0.43 3.07 -32.92
N PRO A 187 0.44 2.26 -32.27
CA PRO A 187 1.23 2.68 -31.13
C PRO A 187 2.32 3.69 -31.52
N THR A 188 2.68 4.58 -30.61
CA THR A 188 3.63 5.68 -30.83
C THR A 188 4.76 5.75 -29.79
N ARG A 189 5.17 4.61 -29.21
CA ARG A 189 6.15 4.53 -28.11
C ARG A 189 7.60 4.77 -28.57
N THR A 190 7.90 4.45 -29.82
CA THR A 190 9.24 4.60 -30.39
C THR A 190 9.19 5.52 -31.60
N PRO A 191 10.33 6.16 -32.00
CA PRO A 191 10.39 6.96 -33.23
C PRO A 191 9.92 6.21 -34.48
N GLN A 192 10.23 4.91 -34.57
CA GLN A 192 9.80 4.08 -35.69
C GLN A 192 8.29 3.85 -35.68
N GLN A 193 7.70 3.56 -34.50
CA GLN A 193 6.26 3.41 -34.34
C GLN A 193 5.53 4.72 -34.61
N TRP A 194 6.08 5.85 -34.13
CA TRP A 194 5.54 7.19 -34.43
C TRP A 194 5.48 7.45 -35.93
N SER A 195 6.61 7.26 -36.64
CA SER A 195 6.65 7.43 -38.09
C SER A 195 5.70 6.49 -38.83
N ALA A 196 5.63 5.21 -38.40
CA ALA A 196 4.72 4.22 -38.98
C ALA A 196 3.25 4.59 -38.75
N ALA A 197 2.89 5.06 -37.55
CA ALA A 197 1.53 5.51 -37.24
C ALA A 197 1.11 6.72 -38.10
N LEU A 198 2.00 7.69 -38.29
CA LEU A 198 1.75 8.84 -39.16
C LEU A 198 1.59 8.41 -40.65
N GLN A 199 2.42 7.50 -41.12
CA GLN A 199 2.30 6.97 -42.48
C GLN A 199 0.99 6.19 -42.68
N ALA A 200 0.64 5.31 -41.73
CA ALA A 200 -0.58 4.52 -41.80
C ALA A 200 -1.86 5.38 -41.82
N THR A 201 -1.80 6.56 -41.23
CA THR A 201 -2.94 7.51 -41.12
C THR A 201 -2.84 8.70 -42.06
N GLN A 202 -1.94 8.66 -43.06
CA GLN A 202 -1.67 9.80 -43.94
C GLN A 202 -2.90 10.25 -44.74
N ALA A 203 -3.77 9.33 -45.11
CA ALA A 203 -5.02 9.62 -45.86
C ALA A 203 -6.19 10.02 -44.95
N ASP A 204 -6.08 9.87 -43.63
CA ASP A 204 -7.17 10.09 -42.70
C ASP A 204 -7.39 11.57 -42.47
N LYS A 205 -8.64 12.01 -42.65
CA LYS A 205 -9.05 13.39 -42.35
C LYS A 205 -9.19 13.65 -40.85
N THR A 206 -9.61 12.65 -40.11
CA THR A 206 -9.77 12.72 -38.65
C THR A 206 -8.90 11.65 -37.99
N LEU A 207 -8.14 12.05 -36.96
CA LEU A 207 -7.27 11.17 -36.20
C LEU A 207 -7.80 11.02 -34.78
N ALA A 208 -8.00 9.78 -34.35
CA ALA A 208 -8.26 9.44 -32.95
C ALA A 208 -6.92 9.37 -32.21
N VAL A 209 -6.57 10.42 -31.49
CA VAL A 209 -5.31 10.53 -30.73
C VAL A 209 -5.56 10.10 -29.30
N ARG A 210 -4.94 8.98 -28.91
CA ARG A 210 -4.93 8.49 -27.52
C ARG A 210 -3.69 9.01 -26.84
N PHE A 211 -3.85 9.79 -25.78
CA PHE A 211 -2.74 10.40 -25.05
C PHE A 211 -2.93 10.31 -23.55
N ALA A 212 -1.81 10.39 -22.84
CA ALA A 212 -1.75 10.46 -21.39
C ALA A 212 -1.36 11.88 -20.97
N ARG A 213 -2.00 12.38 -19.94
CA ARG A 213 -1.78 13.72 -19.37
C ARG A 213 -1.78 13.65 -17.85
N ASP A 214 -1.10 14.57 -17.22
CA ASP A 214 -1.10 14.82 -15.79
C ASP A 214 -0.51 13.71 -14.90
N ALA A 215 -0.55 13.96 -13.61
CA ALA A 215 -0.18 13.00 -12.59
C ALA A 215 -1.27 13.02 -11.50
N PRO A 216 -2.11 11.98 -11.40
CA PRO A 216 -1.98 10.66 -12.04
C PRO A 216 -2.19 10.68 -13.55
N LEU A 217 -1.59 9.70 -14.24
CA LEU A 217 -1.74 9.61 -15.70
C LEU A 217 -3.19 9.30 -16.05
N GLN A 218 -3.86 10.28 -16.63
CA GLN A 218 -5.19 10.12 -17.20
C GLN A 218 -5.06 9.85 -18.70
N ILE A 219 -5.82 8.89 -19.21
CA ILE A 219 -5.78 8.52 -20.62
C ILE A 219 -7.02 9.10 -21.29
N TYR A 220 -6.78 9.92 -22.30
CA TYR A 220 -7.81 10.52 -23.13
C TYR A 220 -7.74 9.97 -24.54
N THR A 221 -8.86 9.96 -25.25
CA THR A 221 -8.92 9.73 -26.69
C THR A 221 -9.75 10.84 -27.29
N TRP A 222 -9.09 11.66 -28.14
CA TRP A 222 -9.75 12.79 -28.78
C TRP A 222 -9.59 12.70 -30.29
N GLU A 223 -10.58 13.21 -30.99
CA GLU A 223 -10.57 13.34 -32.43
C GLU A 223 -10.01 14.71 -32.79
N VAL A 224 -8.96 14.71 -33.61
CA VAL A 224 -8.33 15.92 -34.14
C VAL A 224 -8.33 15.89 -35.66
N ASP A 225 -8.36 17.07 -36.30
CA ASP A 225 -8.21 17.16 -37.75
C ASP A 225 -6.79 16.68 -38.14
N GLY A 226 -6.75 15.74 -39.10
CA GLY A 226 -5.47 15.14 -39.51
C GLY A 226 -4.56 16.13 -40.24
N ASN A 227 -5.13 17.13 -40.94
CA ASN A 227 -4.34 18.18 -41.61
C ASN A 227 -3.75 19.12 -40.57
N ASP A 228 -4.56 19.58 -39.61
CA ASP A 228 -4.10 20.43 -38.51
C ASP A 228 -2.95 19.79 -37.73
N PHE A 229 -3.09 18.47 -37.46
CA PHE A 229 -2.07 17.73 -36.72
C PHE A 229 -0.75 17.59 -37.52
N ARG A 230 -0.84 17.28 -38.82
CA ARG A 230 0.32 17.19 -39.71
C ARG A 230 0.98 18.54 -39.96
N GLN A 231 0.17 19.60 -40.13
CA GLN A 231 0.66 20.95 -40.25
C GLN A 231 1.44 21.38 -39.01
N TRP A 232 0.91 21.10 -37.83
CA TRP A 232 1.61 21.34 -36.57
C TRP A 232 2.94 20.60 -36.54
N LEU A 233 3.01 19.33 -36.91
CA LEU A 233 4.25 18.55 -36.95
C LEU A 233 5.30 19.10 -37.92
N SER A 234 4.89 19.77 -39.00
CA SER A 234 5.80 20.34 -40.02
C SER A 234 6.36 21.70 -39.61
N GLN A 235 5.84 22.34 -38.57
CA GLN A 235 6.32 23.68 -38.17
C GLN A 235 7.66 23.57 -37.44
N PRO A 236 8.65 24.46 -37.82
CA PRO A 236 9.91 24.55 -37.10
C PRO A 236 9.67 24.94 -35.63
N GLY A 237 10.22 24.18 -34.70
CA GLY A 237 10.06 24.44 -33.26
C GLY A 237 9.04 23.55 -32.56
N ASN A 238 8.19 22.83 -33.26
CA ASN A 238 7.34 21.81 -32.68
C ASN A 238 8.13 20.51 -32.50
N ILE A 239 8.48 20.22 -31.28
CA ILE A 239 9.36 19.11 -30.93
C ILE A 239 8.53 17.98 -30.36
N VAL A 240 8.79 16.75 -30.82
CA VAL A 240 8.33 15.53 -30.22
C VAL A 240 9.50 14.80 -29.58
N GLN A 241 9.31 14.29 -28.38
CA GLN A 241 10.33 13.54 -27.68
C GLN A 241 9.74 12.30 -27.03
N ARG A 242 10.61 11.47 -26.45
CA ARG A 242 10.17 10.28 -25.71
C ARG A 242 9.39 10.71 -24.46
N GLY A 243 8.10 10.40 -24.43
CA GLY A 243 7.25 10.70 -23.30
C GLY A 243 7.48 9.71 -22.15
N ARG A 244 7.87 10.23 -20.99
CA ARG A 244 8.03 9.47 -19.75
C ARG A 244 6.92 9.82 -18.78
N PRO A 245 6.45 8.87 -17.93
CA PRO A 245 5.45 9.23 -16.94
C PRO A 245 6.01 10.33 -16.02
N PRO A 246 5.26 11.42 -15.76
CA PRO A 246 5.72 12.50 -14.89
C PRO A 246 5.92 12.03 -13.44
N ARG A 247 5.22 10.98 -13.05
CA ARG A 247 5.36 10.28 -11.77
C ARG A 247 5.17 8.78 -11.97
N ALA A 248 6.00 7.98 -11.30
CA ALA A 248 5.83 6.53 -11.31
C ALA A 248 4.57 6.13 -10.56
N GLN A 249 3.78 5.25 -11.16
CA GLN A 249 2.58 4.68 -10.53
C GLN A 249 2.53 3.15 -10.66
N GLY A 250 3.56 2.51 -11.20
CA GLY A 250 3.63 1.06 -11.34
C GLY A 250 2.45 0.48 -12.12
N HIS A 251 1.69 -0.41 -11.46
CA HIS A 251 0.44 -0.97 -11.97
C HIS A 251 -0.80 -0.26 -11.39
N PHE A 252 -0.61 0.70 -10.48
CA PHE A 252 -1.70 1.42 -9.83
C PHE A 252 -2.22 2.54 -10.71
N TYR A 253 -3.46 2.96 -10.46
CA TYR A 253 -4.06 4.10 -11.16
C TYR A 253 -3.50 5.45 -10.68
N HIS A 254 -2.86 5.46 -9.47
CA HIS A 254 -2.34 6.66 -8.86
C HIS A 254 -0.96 6.41 -8.23
N TYR A 255 -0.10 7.44 -8.23
CA TYR A 255 1.28 7.34 -7.68
C TYR A 255 1.31 7.27 -6.15
N ILE A 256 0.28 7.78 -5.43
CA ILE A 256 0.23 7.78 -3.95
C ILE A 256 0.09 6.36 -3.38
N PRO A 257 -0.91 5.53 -3.77
CA PRO A 257 -0.98 4.14 -3.32
C PRO A 257 0.26 3.33 -3.70
N TYR A 258 0.84 3.59 -4.89
CA TYR A 258 2.09 2.94 -5.30
C TYR A 258 3.24 3.30 -4.36
N ALA A 259 3.41 4.58 -4.02
CA ALA A 259 4.42 5.03 -3.07
C ALA A 259 4.21 4.43 -1.67
N GLY A 260 2.97 4.33 -1.20
CA GLY A 260 2.61 3.69 0.07
C GLY A 260 2.94 2.19 0.10
N MET A 261 2.65 1.46 -0.99
CA MET A 261 3.03 0.06 -1.15
C MET A 261 4.57 -0.10 -1.14
N LEU A 262 5.28 0.71 -1.93
CA LEU A 262 6.75 0.70 -1.96
C LEU A 262 7.37 0.99 -0.59
N LEU A 263 6.80 1.93 0.18
CA LEU A 263 7.20 2.22 1.54
C LEU A 263 7.14 0.97 2.43
N GLN A 264 6.00 0.28 2.43
CA GLN A 264 5.79 -0.89 3.28
C GLN A 264 6.72 -2.05 2.92
N VAL A 265 6.83 -2.37 1.62
CA VAL A 265 7.70 -3.46 1.15
C VAL A 265 9.18 -3.06 1.25
N GLY A 266 9.50 -1.79 1.06
CA GLY A 266 10.87 -1.26 1.26
C GLY A 266 11.35 -1.43 2.70
N LEU A 267 10.51 -1.10 3.69
CA LEU A 267 10.86 -1.29 5.11
C LEU A 267 10.92 -2.77 5.50
N LEU A 268 10.05 -3.61 4.95
CA LEU A 268 10.16 -5.06 5.09
C LEU A 268 11.52 -5.58 4.57
N THR A 269 11.92 -5.14 3.37
CA THR A 269 13.21 -5.49 2.75
C THR A 269 14.38 -4.99 3.59
N PHE A 270 14.30 -3.76 4.09
CA PHE A 270 15.34 -3.17 4.95
C PHE A 270 15.49 -3.90 6.28
N GLY A 271 14.39 -4.31 6.91
CA GLY A 271 14.42 -5.14 8.13
C GLY A 271 15.13 -6.48 7.89
N LEU A 272 14.86 -7.14 6.75
CA LEU A 272 15.58 -8.35 6.34
C LEU A 272 17.07 -8.10 6.11
N LEU A 273 17.43 -7.00 5.43
CA LEU A 273 18.83 -6.60 5.22
C LEU A 273 19.60 -6.42 6.53
N VAL A 274 19.01 -5.66 7.46
CA VAL A 274 19.65 -5.40 8.77
C VAL A 274 19.84 -6.69 9.56
N SER A 275 18.86 -7.60 9.51
CA SER A 275 18.94 -8.87 10.25
C SER A 275 19.90 -9.88 9.64
N THR A 276 20.17 -9.83 8.35
CA THR A 276 21.11 -10.69 7.64
C THR A 276 22.50 -10.06 7.45
N TRP A 277 22.73 -8.86 8.01
CA TRP A 277 23.93 -8.06 7.74
C TRP A 277 25.25 -8.78 8.00
N LYS A 278 25.31 -9.65 9.01
CA LYS A 278 26.52 -10.42 9.36
C LYS A 278 26.77 -11.62 8.44
N GLN A 279 25.81 -12.00 7.60
CA GLN A 279 25.90 -13.18 6.73
C GLN A 279 26.27 -12.73 5.32
N TRP A 280 27.46 -13.03 4.84
CA TRP A 280 27.86 -12.84 3.44
C TRP A 280 27.20 -13.94 2.60
N SER A 281 26.14 -13.57 1.86
CA SER A 281 25.42 -14.53 1.01
C SER A 281 24.89 -13.84 -0.23
N ALA A 282 24.65 -14.60 -1.31
CA ALA A 282 24.01 -14.10 -2.51
C ALA A 282 22.63 -13.48 -2.21
N ALA A 283 21.88 -14.06 -1.27
CA ALA A 283 20.58 -13.54 -0.83
C ALA A 283 20.65 -12.10 -0.31
N ARG A 284 21.73 -11.73 0.37
CA ARG A 284 21.93 -10.35 0.84
C ARG A 284 22.08 -9.37 -0.32
N TRP A 285 22.83 -9.72 -1.35
CA TRP A 285 22.98 -8.87 -2.54
C TRP A 285 21.68 -8.71 -3.30
N VAL A 286 20.89 -9.78 -3.39
CA VAL A 286 19.53 -9.73 -3.96
C VAL A 286 18.65 -8.76 -3.16
N LEU A 287 18.65 -8.83 -1.83
CA LEU A 287 17.89 -7.90 -0.98
C LEU A 287 18.36 -6.44 -1.14
N ILE A 288 19.68 -6.20 -1.27
CA ILE A 288 20.22 -4.86 -1.56
C ILE A 288 19.67 -4.35 -2.89
N MET A 289 19.73 -5.15 -3.95
CA MET A 289 19.23 -4.76 -5.27
C MET A 289 17.73 -4.47 -5.27
N ILE A 290 16.94 -5.30 -4.57
CA ILE A 290 15.49 -5.08 -4.40
C ILE A 290 15.24 -3.78 -3.65
N PHE A 291 15.95 -3.52 -2.55
CA PHE A 291 15.77 -2.29 -1.77
C PHE A 291 16.15 -1.04 -2.57
N LEU A 292 17.27 -1.07 -3.29
CA LEU A 292 17.70 0.04 -4.15
C LEU A 292 16.69 0.27 -5.29
N GLY A 293 16.17 -0.79 -5.90
CA GLY A 293 15.13 -0.70 -6.91
C GLY A 293 13.84 -0.08 -6.37
N ILE A 294 13.40 -0.50 -5.17
CA ILE A 294 12.24 0.09 -4.48
C ILE A 294 12.48 1.56 -4.16
N ALA A 295 13.64 1.92 -3.64
CA ALA A 295 14.00 3.30 -3.32
C ALA A 295 14.02 4.18 -4.58
N ALA A 296 14.59 3.69 -5.70
CA ALA A 296 14.57 4.39 -6.98
C ALA A 296 13.15 4.55 -7.55
N ALA A 297 12.31 3.51 -7.46
CA ALA A 297 10.90 3.61 -7.88
C ALA A 297 10.12 4.58 -6.99
N LEU A 298 10.38 4.60 -5.68
CA LEU A 298 9.77 5.54 -4.75
C LEU A 298 10.19 6.99 -5.06
N LEU A 299 11.46 7.24 -5.35
CA LEU A 299 11.98 8.51 -5.85
C LEU A 299 11.20 8.94 -7.10
N ALA A 300 11.03 8.04 -8.06
CA ALA A 300 10.31 8.31 -9.30
C ALA A 300 8.81 8.61 -9.11
N THR A 301 8.20 8.29 -7.96
CA THR A 301 6.85 8.76 -7.62
C THR A 301 6.80 10.26 -7.31
N VAL A 302 7.94 10.89 -7.04
CA VAL A 302 8.08 12.30 -6.66
C VAL A 302 7.23 12.66 -5.42
N THR A 303 7.13 11.74 -4.45
CA THR A 303 6.35 11.91 -3.21
C THR A 303 7.26 12.12 -2.00
N ARG A 304 7.45 13.40 -1.62
CA ARG A 304 8.35 13.82 -0.50
C ARG A 304 8.03 13.11 0.82
N THR A 305 6.76 13.00 1.16
CA THR A 305 6.29 12.41 2.42
C THR A 305 6.67 10.95 2.55
N TYR A 306 6.46 10.14 1.51
CA TYR A 306 6.77 8.71 1.57
C TYR A 306 8.27 8.44 1.57
N MET A 307 9.06 9.33 0.94
CA MET A 307 10.52 9.29 1.06
C MET A 307 10.99 9.58 2.48
N ALA A 308 10.45 10.65 3.10
CA ALA A 308 10.73 10.98 4.49
C ALA A 308 10.31 9.83 5.43
N ALA A 309 9.15 9.23 5.20
CA ALA A 309 8.65 8.11 5.98
C ALA A 309 9.53 6.85 5.82
N LEU A 310 10.04 6.56 4.61
CA LEU A 310 10.98 5.45 4.39
C LEU A 310 12.27 5.66 5.22
N LEU A 311 12.84 6.86 5.17
CA LEU A 311 14.06 7.18 5.90
C LEU A 311 13.85 7.14 7.41
N LEU A 312 12.72 7.65 7.89
CA LEU A 312 12.35 7.56 9.30
C LEU A 312 12.20 6.09 9.76
N GLY A 313 11.51 5.26 8.97
CA GLY A 313 11.38 3.84 9.25
C GLY A 313 12.72 3.09 9.26
N CYS A 314 13.61 3.39 8.30
CA CYS A 314 14.97 2.87 8.28
C CYS A 314 15.78 3.33 9.50
N ALA A 315 15.72 4.62 9.85
CA ALA A 315 16.38 5.18 11.02
C ALA A 315 15.88 4.51 12.32
N PHE A 316 14.56 4.30 12.42
CA PHE A 316 13.96 3.60 13.55
C PHE A 316 14.47 2.14 13.67
N ILE A 317 14.51 1.38 12.58
CA ILE A 317 15.05 0.00 12.56
C ILE A 317 16.53 0.00 13.00
N LEU A 318 17.35 0.94 12.50
CA LEU A 318 18.75 1.09 12.89
C LEU A 318 18.89 1.50 14.37
N TRP A 319 18.01 2.37 14.84
CA TRP A 319 17.96 2.76 16.24
C TRP A 319 17.77 1.56 17.17
N LEU A 320 16.87 0.65 16.81
CA LEU A 320 16.63 -0.57 17.59
C LEU A 320 17.80 -1.55 17.55
N THR A 321 18.52 -1.65 16.42
CA THR A 321 19.39 -2.80 16.14
C THR A 321 20.90 -2.50 16.11
N GLN A 322 21.32 -1.31 15.67
CA GLN A 322 22.71 -1.02 15.31
C GLN A 322 23.34 0.06 16.20
N LYS A 323 23.61 -0.29 17.47
CA LYS A 323 24.15 0.67 18.48
C LYS A 323 25.45 1.36 18.05
N ARG A 324 26.38 0.64 17.36
CA ARG A 324 27.71 1.15 17.02
C ARG A 324 27.74 2.12 15.85
N ILE A 325 26.95 1.85 14.80
CA ILE A 325 26.96 2.64 13.55
C ILE A 325 25.71 3.53 13.42
N ARG A 326 24.86 3.50 14.42
CA ARG A 326 23.54 4.16 14.42
C ARG A 326 23.61 5.62 14.00
N THR A 327 24.49 6.41 14.60
CA THR A 327 24.61 7.84 14.31
C THR A 327 25.07 8.07 12.85
N ALA A 328 26.12 7.37 12.41
CA ALA A 328 26.62 7.50 11.04
C ALA A 328 25.59 7.08 10.00
N ALA A 329 24.85 5.99 10.27
CA ALA A 329 23.80 5.52 9.37
C ALA A 329 22.60 6.49 9.31
N ILE A 330 22.20 7.08 10.43
CA ILE A 330 21.15 8.09 10.46
C ILE A 330 21.59 9.36 9.70
N LEU A 331 22.84 9.80 9.90
CA LEU A 331 23.39 10.95 9.15
C LEU A 331 23.44 10.66 7.65
N ALA A 332 23.83 9.45 7.24
CA ALA A 332 23.81 9.06 5.83
C ALA A 332 22.39 9.05 5.25
N LEU A 333 21.39 8.60 6.01
CA LEU A 333 19.98 8.67 5.62
C LEU A 333 19.50 10.12 5.50
N LEU A 334 19.84 10.99 6.43
CA LEU A 334 19.51 12.43 6.36
C LEU A 334 20.15 13.08 5.14
N LEU A 335 21.41 12.80 4.84
CA LEU A 335 22.08 13.29 3.65
C LEU A 335 21.39 12.78 2.38
N SER A 336 21.02 11.48 2.32
CA SER A 336 20.27 10.91 1.20
C SER A 336 18.89 11.58 1.04
N PHE A 337 18.25 11.96 2.14
CA PHE A 337 17.01 12.74 2.11
C PHE A 337 17.23 14.12 1.48
N ILE A 338 18.24 14.85 1.94
CA ILE A 338 18.58 16.18 1.39
C ILE A 338 18.86 16.08 -0.12
N VAL A 339 19.70 15.14 -0.53
CA VAL A 339 20.03 14.93 -1.96
C VAL A 339 18.77 14.57 -2.75
N GLY A 340 17.95 13.66 -2.26
CA GLY A 340 16.69 13.25 -2.90
C GLY A 340 15.69 14.41 -3.02
N THR A 341 15.62 15.29 -2.02
CA THR A 341 14.73 16.45 -2.03
C THR A 341 15.20 17.52 -2.99
N VAL A 342 16.53 17.80 -3.05
CA VAL A 342 17.13 18.70 -4.05
C VAL A 342 16.88 18.19 -5.47
N TRP A 343 16.99 16.88 -5.69
CA TRP A 343 16.69 16.27 -6.98
C TRP A 343 15.21 16.45 -7.36
N ILE A 344 14.26 16.25 -6.42
CA ILE A 344 12.83 16.48 -6.66
C ILE A 344 12.54 17.94 -6.97
N GLU A 345 13.18 18.87 -6.26
CA GLU A 345 13.06 20.31 -6.50
C GLU A 345 13.48 20.66 -7.92
N HIS A 346 14.62 20.13 -8.35
CA HIS A 346 15.09 20.32 -9.73
C HIS A 346 14.10 19.78 -10.77
N GLN A 347 13.49 18.61 -10.52
CA GLN A 347 12.49 18.01 -11.41
C GLN A 347 11.17 18.81 -11.47
N ARG A 348 10.79 19.45 -10.36
CA ARG A 348 9.53 20.20 -10.26
C ARG A 348 9.65 21.67 -10.62
N GLN A 349 10.86 22.20 -10.73
CA GLN A 349 11.15 23.63 -10.88
C GLN A 349 10.45 24.50 -9.82
N MET A 350 10.24 23.99 -8.63
CA MET A 350 9.58 24.64 -7.49
C MET A 350 10.43 24.49 -6.24
N GLY A 351 10.54 25.55 -5.43
CA GLY A 351 11.27 25.51 -4.16
C GLY A 351 10.78 24.41 -3.22
N TRP A 352 11.71 23.73 -2.56
CA TRP A 352 11.43 22.57 -1.69
C TRP A 352 10.47 22.87 -0.55
N LEU A 353 10.55 24.08 0.01
CA LEU A 353 9.63 24.59 1.03
C LEU A 353 8.46 25.39 0.43
N ALA A 354 8.29 25.38 -0.89
CA ALA A 354 7.15 26.05 -1.49
C ALA A 354 5.85 25.40 -1.03
N LEU A 355 5.32 25.89 0.06
CA LEU A 355 3.92 25.68 0.50
C LEU A 355 2.93 26.25 -0.54
N THR A 356 3.45 26.81 -1.61
CA THR A 356 2.73 27.47 -2.70
C THR A 356 2.44 26.56 -3.89
N ASP A 357 2.83 25.26 -3.85
CA ASP A 357 2.37 24.32 -4.87
C ASP A 357 0.87 24.08 -4.72
N ALA A 358 0.15 23.91 -5.83
CA ALA A 358 -1.30 23.73 -5.86
C ALA A 358 -1.77 22.60 -4.92
N GLY A 359 -0.97 21.55 -4.77
CA GLY A 359 -1.31 20.42 -3.88
C GLY A 359 -1.19 20.77 -2.39
N SER A 360 -0.19 21.56 -2.02
CA SER A 360 -0.02 22.03 -0.63
C SER A 360 -1.06 23.07 -0.27
N GLU A 361 -1.37 23.99 -1.20
CA GLU A 361 -2.41 24.98 -1.02
C GLU A 361 -3.81 24.34 -0.89
N TYR A 362 -4.09 23.32 -1.75
CA TYR A 362 -5.35 22.57 -1.65
C TYR A 362 -5.51 21.95 -0.26
N ARG A 363 -4.49 21.25 0.26
CA ARG A 363 -4.51 20.65 1.60
C ARG A 363 -4.73 21.70 2.67
N TRP A 364 -4.02 22.82 2.60
CA TRP A 364 -4.17 23.90 3.57
C TRP A 364 -5.60 24.45 3.64
N LEU A 365 -6.22 24.68 2.48
CA LEU A 365 -7.60 25.13 2.41
C LEU A 365 -8.57 24.10 2.98
N MET A 366 -8.41 22.82 2.65
CA MET A 366 -9.21 21.73 3.24
C MET A 366 -9.03 21.65 4.75
N TRP A 367 -7.79 21.71 5.25
CA TRP A 367 -7.50 21.66 6.69
C TRP A 367 -8.06 22.85 7.45
N LYS A 368 -8.11 24.02 6.82
CA LYS A 368 -8.71 25.23 7.41
C LYS A 368 -10.21 25.08 7.61
N ASP A 369 -10.90 24.39 6.71
CA ASP A 369 -12.35 24.16 6.82
C ASP A 369 -12.71 23.00 7.76
N ALA A 370 -11.82 22.04 7.96
CA ALA A 370 -12.08 20.83 8.74
C ALA A 370 -12.59 21.08 10.18
N PRO A 371 -12.02 22.00 11.00
CA PRO A 371 -12.52 22.24 12.34
C PRO A 371 -13.99 22.66 12.38
N ARG A 372 -14.44 23.44 11.39
CA ARG A 372 -15.84 23.88 11.28
C ARG A 372 -16.75 22.66 11.02
N LEU A 373 -16.37 21.77 10.11
CA LEU A 373 -17.16 20.58 9.79
C LEU A 373 -17.19 19.60 10.98
N ILE A 374 -16.06 19.40 11.65
CA ILE A 374 -15.98 18.56 12.85
C ILE A 374 -16.85 19.10 13.96
N ALA A 375 -16.86 20.43 14.18
CA ALA A 375 -17.69 21.08 15.21
C ALA A 375 -19.20 20.94 14.92
N GLN A 376 -19.60 20.87 13.64
CA GLN A 376 -21.00 20.67 13.25
C GLN A 376 -21.46 19.23 13.50
N HIS A 377 -20.58 18.23 13.28
CA HIS A 377 -20.91 16.80 13.38
C HIS A 377 -19.86 16.00 14.17
N PRO A 378 -19.62 16.33 15.47
CA PRO A 378 -18.50 15.79 16.23
C PRO A 378 -18.61 14.29 16.54
N MET A 379 -19.83 13.73 16.61
CA MET A 379 -20.07 12.36 17.07
C MET A 379 -19.95 11.32 15.95
N PHE A 380 -20.55 11.56 14.79
CA PHE A 380 -20.64 10.58 13.71
C PHE A 380 -20.15 11.11 12.36
N GLY A 381 -19.68 12.37 12.34
CA GLY A 381 -19.17 12.97 11.12
C GLY A 381 -20.24 13.19 10.05
N MET A 382 -19.78 13.31 8.82
CA MET A 382 -20.60 13.64 7.65
C MET A 382 -20.82 12.43 6.71
N GLY A 383 -20.17 11.31 6.99
CA GLY A 383 -20.15 10.10 6.17
C GLY A 383 -18.92 10.01 5.27
N LEU A 384 -18.44 8.80 5.08
CA LEU A 384 -17.20 8.50 4.32
C LEU A 384 -17.25 9.09 2.91
N ASP A 385 -16.21 9.83 2.53
CA ASP A 385 -16.02 10.46 1.22
C ASP A 385 -17.19 11.38 0.79
N SER A 386 -18.05 11.83 1.71
CA SER A 386 -19.23 12.64 1.39
C SER A 386 -18.88 14.01 0.80
N GLU A 387 -17.68 14.52 1.05
CA GLU A 387 -17.16 15.77 0.50
C GLU A 387 -17.09 15.77 -1.03
N PHE A 388 -16.87 14.63 -1.67
CA PHE A 388 -16.85 14.53 -3.13
C PHE A 388 -18.18 14.95 -3.77
N LEU A 389 -19.32 14.68 -3.10
CA LEU A 389 -20.65 15.03 -3.59
C LEU A 389 -21.21 16.30 -2.93
N ARG A 390 -20.82 16.59 -1.69
CA ARG A 390 -21.42 17.65 -0.88
C ARG A 390 -20.48 18.82 -0.57
N GLY A 391 -19.20 18.73 -0.91
CA GLY A 391 -18.19 19.72 -0.56
C GLY A 391 -18.49 21.13 -1.07
N GLU A 392 -19.18 21.28 -2.22
CA GLU A 392 -19.63 22.59 -2.69
C GLU A 392 -20.73 23.16 -1.78
N GLN A 393 -21.69 22.33 -1.36
CA GLN A 393 -22.75 22.72 -0.44
C GLN A 393 -22.20 23.08 0.94
N TRP A 394 -21.10 22.44 1.33
CA TRP A 394 -20.38 22.75 2.58
C TRP A 394 -19.44 23.94 2.45
N ASN A 395 -19.40 24.57 1.27
CA ASN A 395 -18.66 25.79 1.03
C ASN A 395 -17.15 25.65 1.26
N LEU A 396 -16.57 24.49 0.84
CA LEU A 396 -15.16 24.22 0.96
C LEU A 396 -14.34 25.18 0.10
N ALA A 397 -13.38 25.89 0.73
CA ALA A 397 -12.55 26.90 0.07
C ALA A 397 -11.70 26.30 -1.05
N ALA A 398 -11.22 25.05 -0.89
CA ALA A 398 -10.47 24.34 -1.91
C ALA A 398 -11.29 24.11 -3.17
N TYR A 399 -12.59 23.73 -3.06
CA TYR A 399 -13.46 23.43 -4.18
C TYR A 399 -13.84 24.70 -4.98
N LYS A 400 -13.79 25.87 -4.36
CA LYS A 400 -13.97 27.14 -5.05
C LYS A 400 -12.77 27.55 -5.90
N LYS A 401 -11.58 27.18 -5.44
CA LYS A 401 -10.33 27.60 -6.07
C LYS A 401 -9.82 26.59 -7.10
N PHE A 402 -10.04 25.30 -6.86
CA PHE A 402 -9.53 24.21 -7.68
C PHE A 402 -10.66 23.42 -8.33
N PRO A 403 -10.57 23.07 -9.62
CA PRO A 403 -11.57 22.24 -10.29
C PRO A 403 -11.53 20.77 -9.81
N LEU A 404 -10.40 20.33 -9.27
CA LEU A 404 -10.22 18.97 -8.75
C LEU A 404 -10.88 18.85 -7.39
N ARG A 405 -11.78 17.88 -7.26
CA ARG A 405 -12.38 17.48 -5.98
C ARG A 405 -11.59 16.32 -5.40
N SER A 406 -11.18 16.42 -4.16
CA SER A 406 -10.41 15.40 -3.44
C SER A 406 -10.68 15.48 -1.95
N HIS A 407 -10.22 14.49 -1.21
CA HIS A 407 -10.32 14.34 0.25
C HIS A 407 -9.40 15.32 1.01
N PHE A 408 -9.43 15.29 2.37
CA PHE A 408 -8.65 16.17 3.25
C PHE A 408 -7.15 15.85 3.30
N HIS A 409 -6.67 14.79 2.64
CA HIS A 409 -5.26 14.42 2.60
C HIS A 409 -4.59 14.24 3.97
N SER A 410 -5.34 13.79 4.96
CA SER A 410 -4.84 13.38 6.28
C SER A 410 -5.80 12.35 6.86
N THR A 411 -5.33 11.17 7.19
CA THR A 411 -6.18 10.13 7.81
C THR A 411 -6.84 10.63 9.09
N PHE A 412 -6.13 11.45 9.89
CA PHE A 412 -6.66 11.97 11.13
C PHE A 412 -7.80 12.95 10.91
N ILE A 413 -7.62 13.88 9.97
CA ILE A 413 -8.64 14.89 9.65
C ILE A 413 -9.81 14.23 8.93
N GLU A 414 -9.53 13.36 7.97
CA GLU A 414 -10.56 12.64 7.21
C GLU A 414 -11.48 11.85 8.13
N LEU A 415 -10.93 10.99 8.99
CA LEU A 415 -11.74 10.22 9.94
C LEU A 415 -12.53 11.08 10.92
N ALA A 416 -11.98 12.23 11.32
CA ALA A 416 -12.70 13.16 12.20
C ALA A 416 -13.88 13.82 11.48
N VAL A 417 -13.72 14.19 10.20
CA VAL A 417 -14.79 14.80 9.39
C VAL A 417 -15.82 13.76 8.97
N ASP A 418 -15.35 12.59 8.48
CA ASP A 418 -16.21 11.56 7.91
C ASP A 418 -16.98 10.77 8.95
N CYS A 419 -16.30 10.36 10.04
CA CYS A 419 -16.83 9.41 11.01
C CYS A 419 -16.95 9.98 12.42
N GLY A 420 -16.50 11.24 12.64
CA GLY A 420 -16.51 11.90 13.93
C GLY A 420 -15.33 11.55 14.84
N LEU A 421 -15.23 12.33 15.94
CA LEU A 421 -14.13 12.20 16.90
C LEU A 421 -14.06 10.83 17.62
N PRO A 422 -15.19 10.18 17.99
CA PRO A 422 -15.14 8.85 18.60
C PRO A 422 -14.54 7.79 17.66
N CYS A 423 -14.84 7.85 16.36
CA CYS A 423 -14.28 6.93 15.37
C CYS A 423 -12.78 7.17 15.19
N LEU A 424 -12.33 8.42 15.10
CA LEU A 424 -10.91 8.79 15.11
C LEU A 424 -10.21 8.27 16.36
N ALA A 425 -10.80 8.44 17.55
CA ALA A 425 -10.24 7.94 18.81
C ALA A 425 -10.10 6.42 18.80
N ALA A 426 -11.09 5.70 18.28
CA ALA A 426 -11.04 4.24 18.13
C ALA A 426 -9.94 3.80 17.16
N TRP A 427 -9.74 4.52 16.05
CA TRP A 427 -8.65 4.26 15.10
C TRP A 427 -7.27 4.51 15.76
N ILE A 428 -7.12 5.61 16.48
CA ILE A 428 -5.87 5.91 17.23
C ILE A 428 -5.61 4.80 18.25
N TRP A 429 -6.62 4.36 18.98
CA TRP A 429 -6.48 3.26 19.94
C TRP A 429 -6.07 1.95 19.25
N LEU A 430 -6.67 1.63 18.09
CA LEU A 430 -6.32 0.47 17.28
C LEU A 430 -4.83 0.51 16.87
N MET A 431 -4.36 1.64 16.34
CA MET A 431 -2.97 1.81 15.93
C MET A 431 -2.02 1.79 17.14
N ALA A 432 -2.39 2.43 18.25
CA ALA A 432 -1.61 2.41 19.48
C ALA A 432 -1.51 0.98 20.06
N ALA A 433 -2.59 0.23 20.09
CA ALA A 433 -2.59 -1.18 20.53
C ALA A 433 -1.63 -2.02 19.69
N TYR A 434 -1.62 -1.81 18.38
CA TYR A 434 -0.69 -2.48 17.47
C TYR A 434 0.76 -2.08 17.74
N LEU A 435 1.07 -0.78 17.84
CA LEU A 435 2.42 -0.31 18.13
C LEU A 435 2.91 -0.79 19.50
N ILE A 436 2.05 -0.79 20.53
CA ILE A 436 2.35 -1.33 21.86
C ILE A 436 2.65 -2.83 21.78
N PHE A 437 1.87 -3.60 21.00
CA PHE A 437 2.13 -5.01 20.75
C PHE A 437 3.52 -5.21 20.14
N LEU A 438 3.88 -4.50 19.09
CA LEU A 438 5.21 -4.57 18.46
C LEU A 438 6.32 -4.15 19.45
N GLY A 439 6.12 -3.05 20.20
CA GLY A 439 7.06 -2.56 21.20
C GLY A 439 7.31 -3.53 22.36
N ARG A 440 6.31 -4.30 22.77
CA ARG A 440 6.48 -5.32 23.82
C ARG A 440 7.27 -6.54 23.36
N HIS A 441 7.22 -6.88 22.06
CA HIS A 441 7.80 -8.12 21.54
C HIS A 441 9.13 -7.91 20.79
N TRP A 442 9.57 -6.65 20.52
CA TRP A 442 10.77 -6.42 19.74
C TRP A 442 12.06 -6.96 20.40
N LYS A 443 12.18 -6.86 21.74
CA LYS A 443 13.32 -7.41 22.48
C LYS A 443 13.36 -8.94 22.40
N GLN A 444 12.21 -9.59 22.45
CA GLN A 444 12.09 -11.02 22.22
C GLN A 444 12.53 -11.39 20.79
N ALA A 445 12.16 -10.57 19.80
CA ALA A 445 12.54 -10.77 18.41
C ALA A 445 14.06 -10.66 18.18
N GLU A 446 14.83 -10.02 19.04
CA GLU A 446 16.29 -9.99 18.94
C GLU A 446 16.94 -11.38 19.00
N HIS A 447 16.31 -12.33 19.67
CA HIS A 447 16.78 -13.69 19.84
C HIS A 447 16.27 -14.67 18.76
N TRP A 448 15.46 -14.20 17.82
CA TRP A 448 14.96 -15.02 16.73
C TRP A 448 16.00 -15.18 15.62
N ASP A 449 15.82 -16.20 14.79
CA ASP A 449 16.56 -16.35 13.55
C ASP A 449 16.44 -15.10 12.67
N SER A 450 17.46 -14.88 11.83
CA SER A 450 17.58 -13.66 11.03
C SER A 450 16.35 -13.35 10.17
N ALA A 451 15.71 -14.35 9.53
CA ALA A 451 14.56 -14.11 8.66
C ALA A 451 13.30 -13.66 9.43
N PRO A 452 12.78 -14.40 10.43
CA PRO A 452 11.61 -13.93 11.20
C PRO A 452 11.88 -12.62 11.95
N ARG A 453 13.09 -12.43 12.48
CA ARG A 453 13.53 -11.17 13.07
C ARG A 453 13.45 -10.02 12.07
N GLY A 454 13.98 -10.21 10.86
CA GLY A 454 13.98 -9.19 9.82
C GLY A 454 12.57 -8.81 9.36
N VAL A 455 11.70 -9.80 9.21
CA VAL A 455 10.28 -9.58 8.90
C VAL A 455 9.61 -8.75 9.99
N PHE A 456 9.79 -9.12 11.26
CA PHE A 456 9.18 -8.40 12.39
C PHE A 456 9.68 -6.95 12.49
N LEU A 457 10.98 -6.72 12.37
CA LEU A 457 11.58 -5.38 12.40
C LEU A 457 11.12 -4.52 11.21
N GLY A 458 11.05 -5.09 10.02
CA GLY A 458 10.55 -4.40 8.83
C GLY A 458 9.09 -3.99 8.98
N ILE A 459 8.24 -4.88 9.51
CA ILE A 459 6.84 -4.59 9.84
C ILE A 459 6.74 -3.49 10.90
N PHE A 460 7.58 -3.51 11.92
CA PHE A 460 7.58 -2.48 12.96
C PHE A 460 7.98 -1.10 12.40
N GLY A 461 9.08 -1.04 11.63
CA GLY A 461 9.45 0.19 10.91
C GLY A 461 8.36 0.67 9.97
N GLY A 462 7.69 -0.26 9.25
CA GLY A 462 6.55 0.00 8.38
C GLY A 462 5.35 0.60 9.11
N ALA A 463 5.03 0.11 10.30
CA ALA A 463 3.96 0.65 11.12
C ALA A 463 4.23 2.10 11.58
N ILE A 464 5.47 2.41 12.01
CA ILE A 464 5.87 3.78 12.34
C ILE A 464 5.77 4.70 11.12
N ALA A 465 6.31 4.26 9.98
CA ALA A 465 6.28 5.04 8.74
C ALA A 465 4.85 5.24 8.22
N PHE A 466 3.96 4.26 8.39
CA PHE A 466 2.54 4.37 8.07
C PHE A 466 1.87 5.48 8.86
N ILE A 467 2.04 5.52 10.19
CA ILE A 467 1.46 6.58 11.04
C ILE A 467 1.97 7.96 10.61
N MET A 468 3.27 8.09 10.33
CA MET A 468 3.84 9.36 9.87
C MET A 468 3.30 9.81 8.51
N SER A 469 3.15 8.88 7.56
CA SER A 469 2.54 9.23 6.26
C SER A 469 1.05 9.56 6.38
N SER A 470 0.33 8.97 7.33
CA SER A 470 -1.09 9.21 7.61
C SER A 470 -1.39 10.63 8.10
N LEU A 471 -0.38 11.37 8.59
CA LEU A 471 -0.55 12.78 8.98
C LEU A 471 -0.87 13.69 7.79
N VAL A 472 -0.34 13.38 6.60
CA VAL A 472 -0.43 14.23 5.40
C VAL A 472 -0.94 13.48 4.16
N HIS A 473 -1.41 12.24 4.34
CA HIS A 473 -2.10 11.45 3.34
C HIS A 473 -3.29 10.70 3.98
N TYR A 474 -4.35 10.52 3.21
CA TYR A 474 -5.49 9.68 3.62
C TYR A 474 -5.18 8.22 3.30
N THR A 475 -4.19 7.65 4.00
CA THR A 475 -3.72 6.28 3.77
C THR A 475 -4.76 5.22 4.14
N GLN A 476 -5.69 5.53 5.06
CA GLN A 476 -6.82 4.64 5.41
C GLN A 476 -7.78 4.45 4.22
N GLY A 477 -7.88 5.43 3.33
CA GLY A 477 -8.66 5.35 2.09
C GLY A 477 -7.98 4.58 0.95
N ASP A 478 -6.66 4.35 1.04
CA ASP A 478 -5.88 3.64 0.04
C ASP A 478 -5.94 2.12 0.32
N ALA A 479 -6.86 1.41 -0.34
CA ALA A 479 -7.06 -0.03 -0.13
C ALA A 479 -5.78 -0.86 -0.35
N GLU A 480 -4.93 -0.46 -1.28
CA GLU A 480 -3.64 -1.08 -1.59
C GLU A 480 -2.66 -1.03 -0.42
N VAL A 481 -2.63 0.11 0.27
CA VAL A 481 -1.77 0.31 1.45
C VAL A 481 -2.35 -0.44 2.64
N MET A 482 -3.67 -0.33 2.86
CA MET A 482 -4.35 -0.97 3.98
C MET A 482 -4.31 -2.50 3.91
N LEU A 483 -4.40 -3.07 2.72
CA LEU A 483 -4.25 -4.52 2.52
C LEU A 483 -2.91 -5.01 3.06
N LEU A 484 -1.81 -4.29 2.79
CA LEU A 484 -0.49 -4.64 3.30
C LEU A 484 -0.36 -4.41 4.81
N ILE A 485 -0.91 -3.31 5.32
CA ILE A 485 -0.88 -3.01 6.78
C ILE A 485 -1.57 -4.12 7.56
N TRP A 486 -2.76 -4.55 7.14
CA TRP A 486 -3.50 -5.61 7.83
C TRP A 486 -2.85 -6.98 7.65
N LEU A 487 -2.33 -7.29 6.47
CA LEU A 487 -1.56 -8.52 6.25
C LEU A 487 -0.32 -8.57 7.15
N PHE A 488 0.43 -7.48 7.25
CA PHE A 488 1.64 -7.38 8.07
C PHE A 488 1.32 -7.43 9.57
N MET A 489 0.23 -6.80 10.00
CA MET A 489 -0.26 -6.92 11.37
C MET A 489 -0.52 -8.39 11.71
N GLY A 490 -1.23 -9.11 10.85
CA GLY A 490 -1.50 -10.53 11.04
C GLY A 490 -0.23 -11.39 11.04
N ILE A 491 0.72 -11.11 10.14
CA ILE A 491 2.02 -11.83 10.10
C ILE A 491 2.83 -11.59 11.38
N ALA A 492 2.90 -10.35 11.89
CA ALA A 492 3.64 -10.04 13.11
C ALA A 492 3.08 -10.81 14.32
N ILE A 493 1.76 -10.85 14.46
CA ILE A 493 1.08 -11.59 15.54
C ILE A 493 1.30 -13.10 15.39
N ALA A 494 1.17 -13.63 14.17
CA ALA A 494 1.44 -15.04 13.91
C ALA A 494 2.88 -15.43 14.26
N LEU A 495 3.88 -14.61 13.91
CA LEU A 495 5.28 -14.84 14.25
C LEU A 495 5.50 -14.92 15.75
N VAL A 496 4.97 -13.98 16.53
CA VAL A 496 5.08 -13.98 17.99
C VAL A 496 4.47 -15.25 18.55
N ARG A 497 3.27 -15.64 18.12
CA ARG A 497 2.58 -16.86 18.57
C ARG A 497 3.37 -18.12 18.23
N ILE A 498 3.87 -18.26 17.00
CA ILE A 498 4.60 -19.44 16.53
C ILE A 498 5.88 -19.62 17.33
N LEU A 499 6.65 -18.55 17.51
CA LEU A 499 7.97 -18.62 18.15
C LEU A 499 7.86 -18.78 19.68
N ALA A 500 6.83 -18.17 20.33
CA ALA A 500 6.55 -18.41 21.73
C ALA A 500 6.13 -19.87 22.01
N SER A 501 5.33 -20.48 21.13
CA SER A 501 4.93 -21.89 21.28
C SER A 501 6.10 -22.86 21.07
N SER A 502 7.03 -22.53 20.18
CA SER A 502 8.26 -23.32 19.96
C SER A 502 9.19 -23.28 21.17
N ALA A 503 9.40 -22.11 21.79
CA ALA A 503 10.20 -21.97 22.99
C ALA A 503 9.66 -22.82 24.16
N LYS A 504 8.34 -22.74 24.42
CA LYS A 504 7.68 -23.57 25.46
C LYS A 504 7.79 -25.07 25.23
N ARG A 505 7.85 -25.52 23.96
CA ARG A 505 8.04 -26.95 23.64
C ARG A 505 9.47 -27.42 23.96
N LEU A 506 10.46 -26.58 23.67
CA LEU A 506 11.87 -26.86 24.00
C LEU A 506 12.10 -26.91 25.49
N GLU A 507 11.53 -25.97 26.27
CA GLU A 507 11.58 -25.97 27.74
C GLU A 507 10.94 -27.22 28.38
N LYS A 508 9.90 -27.78 27.77
CA LYS A 508 9.26 -29.01 28.27
C LYS A 508 10.00 -30.28 27.87
N ALA A 509 10.86 -30.21 26.85
CA ALA A 509 11.66 -31.34 26.36
C ALA A 509 13.05 -31.41 26.99
N ALA A 510 13.55 -30.32 27.59
CA ALA A 510 14.77 -30.22 28.40
C ALA A 510 14.48 -30.54 29.88
#